data_3b7ce382d4072ceebf6083a74475e5f2
#
_entry.id   3b7ce382d4072ceebf6083a74475e5f2
#
_cell.length_a   1.000
_cell.length_b   1.000
_cell.length_c   1.000
_cell.angle_alpha   90.00
_cell.angle_beta   90.00
_cell.angle_gamma   90.00
#
_symmetry.space_group_name_H-M   'P 1'
#
loop_
_entity.id
_entity.type
_entity.pdbx_description
1 polymer ?
#
loop_
_entity_poly.entity_id
_entity_poly.type
_entity_poly.pdbx_seq_one_letter_code
_entity_poly.pdbx_strand_id
1 'polypeptide(L)'
;DDMAFFRRLKLIEFTKTFSENEMDKGLFKKLRYEAEGIFNWCIEGYQLYQSEGLKDAQCMETSLRYYIERNNPLIEFYKQHIEVTAETSDIIAINDMCDYANEFSKSLYGKEIESYKVYKFFKSLGHHPKQKRIRYDRIRCYMGLKYVSLMDNEVPF
;
A
#
# COMPACT_ATOMS: atom_id res chain seq x y z
N ASP A 1 -9.11 9.87 6.82
CA ASP A 1 -9.58 8.84 5.88
C ASP A 1 -8.68 8.82 4.64
N ASP A 2 -7.62 8.00 4.71
CA ASP A 2 -6.61 7.93 3.64
C ASP A 2 -7.21 7.49 2.28
N MET A 3 -8.28 6.68 2.30
CA MET A 3 -8.94 6.21 1.07
C MET A 3 -9.58 7.32 0.24
N ALA A 4 -10.07 8.40 0.85
CA ALA A 4 -10.61 9.54 0.12
C ALA A 4 -9.53 10.35 -0.58
N PHE A 5 -8.33 10.39 0.00
CA PHE A 5 -7.14 10.98 -0.60
C PHE A 5 -6.65 10.14 -1.78
N PHE A 6 -6.47 8.83 -1.60
CA PHE A 6 -5.96 7.95 -2.65
C PHE A 6 -6.85 7.88 -3.89
N ARG A 7 -8.17 8.02 -3.74
CA ARG A 7 -9.09 8.08 -4.90
C ARG A 7 -8.85 9.30 -5.80
N ARG A 8 -8.25 10.37 -5.27
CA ARG A 8 -7.95 11.61 -6.01
C ARG A 8 -6.51 11.67 -6.49
N LEU A 9 -5.65 10.76 -6.01
CA LEU A 9 -4.24 10.73 -6.35
C LEU A 9 -4.04 9.97 -7.66
N LYS A 10 -3.35 10.60 -8.61
CA LYS A 10 -2.90 9.99 -9.85
C LYS A 10 -1.38 10.00 -9.85
N LEU A 11 -0.77 8.83 -9.80
CA LEU A 11 0.68 8.70 -9.74
C LEU A 11 1.23 8.42 -11.14
N ILE A 12 2.04 9.35 -11.64
CA ILE A 12 2.74 9.22 -12.92
C ILE A 12 4.23 9.09 -12.62
N GLU A 13 4.78 7.92 -12.89
CA GLU A 13 6.20 7.66 -12.64
C GLU A 13 7.06 7.99 -13.86
N PHE A 14 8.09 8.79 -13.64
CA PHE A 14 9.16 9.03 -14.59
C PHE A 14 10.35 8.14 -14.21
N THR A 15 10.47 6.99 -14.86
CA THR A 15 11.44 5.96 -14.49
C THR A 15 12.83 6.20 -15.04
N LYS A 16 12.97 7.11 -16.06
CA LYS A 16 14.25 7.41 -16.68
C LYS A 16 14.99 8.49 -15.89
N THR A 17 16.15 8.16 -15.41
CA THR A 17 17.14 9.10 -14.83
C THR A 17 18.22 9.37 -15.85
N PHE A 18 18.68 10.62 -15.90
CA PHE A 18 19.78 11.05 -16.77
C PHE A 18 21.01 11.33 -15.91
N SER A 19 22.14 10.77 -16.28
CA SER A 19 23.43 11.13 -15.70
C SER A 19 23.84 12.55 -16.13
N GLU A 20 24.79 13.15 -15.42
CA GLU A 20 25.28 14.49 -15.78
C GLU A 20 25.77 14.60 -17.23
N ASN A 21 26.34 13.52 -17.76
CA ASN A 21 26.84 13.47 -19.14
C ASN A 21 25.71 13.35 -20.18
N GLU A 22 24.54 12.87 -19.79
CA GLU A 22 23.36 12.71 -20.65
C GLU A 22 22.44 13.94 -20.61
N MET A 23 22.68 14.86 -19.66
CA MET A 23 21.87 16.05 -19.52
C MET A 23 22.09 17.03 -20.67
N ASP A 24 21.03 17.31 -21.42
CA ASP A 24 21.03 18.35 -22.45
C ASP A 24 20.81 19.73 -21.82
N LYS A 25 21.91 20.45 -21.55
CA LYS A 25 21.86 21.81 -20.99
C LYS A 25 21.16 22.81 -21.92
N GLY A 26 20.99 22.49 -23.20
CA GLY A 26 20.30 23.32 -24.20
C GLY A 26 18.82 22.94 -24.41
N LEU A 27 18.27 21.94 -23.70
CA LEU A 27 16.94 21.40 -23.92
C LEU A 27 15.84 22.48 -23.92
N PHE A 28 15.86 23.39 -22.96
CA PHE A 28 14.87 24.46 -22.90
C PHE A 28 14.87 25.36 -24.14
N LYS A 29 16.07 25.65 -24.69
CA LYS A 29 16.20 26.44 -25.92
C LYS A 29 15.65 25.70 -27.12
N LYS A 30 15.88 24.38 -27.21
CA LYS A 30 15.33 23.53 -28.28
C LYS A 30 13.80 23.49 -28.22
N LEU A 31 13.24 23.25 -27.03
CA LEU A 31 11.78 23.23 -26.83
C LEU A 31 11.11 24.56 -27.20
N ARG A 32 11.78 25.70 -27.01
CA ARG A 32 11.25 27.00 -27.47
C ARG A 32 11.13 27.10 -28.98
N TYR A 33 12.02 26.48 -29.74
CA TYR A 33 11.91 26.43 -31.22
C TYR A 33 10.78 25.50 -31.68
N GLU A 34 10.39 24.56 -30.87
CA GLU A 34 9.32 23.61 -31.16
C GLU A 34 7.98 24.05 -30.54
N ALA A 35 7.89 25.26 -30.01
CA ALA A 35 6.74 25.74 -29.24
C ALA A 35 5.40 25.62 -30.00
N GLU A 36 5.38 25.85 -31.30
CA GLU A 36 4.16 25.71 -32.13
C GLU A 36 3.68 24.27 -32.18
N GLY A 37 4.59 23.31 -32.35
CA GLY A 37 4.26 21.88 -32.34
C GLY A 37 3.77 21.41 -30.97
N ILE A 38 4.43 21.87 -29.90
CA ILE A 38 4.01 21.59 -28.53
C ILE A 38 2.61 22.16 -28.25
N PHE A 39 2.32 23.38 -28.73
CA PHE A 39 1.01 24.00 -28.58
C PHE A 39 -0.09 23.21 -29.32
N ASN A 40 0.16 22.79 -30.55
CA ASN A 40 -0.78 21.96 -31.32
C ASN A 40 -1.08 20.63 -30.59
N TRP A 41 -0.05 19.98 -30.06
CA TRP A 41 -0.21 18.77 -29.26
C TRP A 41 -1.06 19.01 -28.00
N CYS A 42 -0.91 20.15 -27.34
CA CYS A 42 -1.77 20.53 -26.21
C CYS A 42 -3.23 20.74 -26.63
N ILE A 43 -3.48 21.31 -27.82
CA ILE A 43 -4.84 21.49 -28.35
C ILE A 43 -5.48 20.13 -28.64
N GLU A 44 -4.76 19.22 -29.28
CA GLU A 44 -5.23 17.85 -29.51
C GLU A 44 -5.59 17.13 -28.19
N GLY A 45 -4.71 17.23 -27.18
CA GLY A 45 -4.96 16.70 -25.85
C GLY A 45 -6.20 17.32 -25.19
N TYR A 46 -6.40 18.62 -25.36
CA TYR A 46 -7.61 19.29 -24.85
C TYR A 46 -8.89 18.82 -25.54
N GLN A 47 -8.86 18.60 -26.84
CA GLN A 47 -10.00 18.07 -27.62
C GLN A 47 -10.36 16.65 -27.15
N LEU A 48 -9.36 15.79 -26.93
CA LEU A 48 -9.57 14.46 -26.35
C LEU A 48 -10.19 14.55 -24.95
N TYR A 49 -9.65 15.44 -24.13
CA TYR A 49 -10.23 15.67 -22.80
C TYR A 49 -11.70 16.12 -22.84
N GLN A 50 -12.05 17.01 -23.78
CA GLN A 50 -13.44 17.46 -23.94
C GLN A 50 -14.39 16.33 -24.39
N SER A 51 -13.91 15.42 -25.22
CA SER A 51 -14.73 14.32 -25.75
C SER A 51 -14.81 13.10 -24.84
N GLU A 52 -13.74 12.79 -24.12
CA GLU A 52 -13.58 11.53 -23.40
C GLU A 52 -13.38 11.68 -21.88
N GLY A 53 -13.14 12.92 -21.41
CA GLY A 53 -12.75 13.18 -20.03
C GLY A 53 -11.32 12.68 -19.70
N LEU A 54 -10.97 12.75 -18.42
CA LEU A 54 -9.71 12.19 -17.91
C LEU A 54 -9.88 10.68 -17.71
N LYS A 55 -9.18 9.90 -18.52
CA LYS A 55 -9.12 8.44 -18.37
C LYS A 55 -7.91 8.04 -17.53
N ASP A 56 -8.11 7.06 -16.68
CA ASP A 56 -7.02 6.46 -15.92
C ASP A 56 -6.25 5.47 -16.78
N ALA A 57 -4.94 5.66 -16.89
CA ALA A 57 -4.08 4.68 -17.51
C ALA A 57 -3.77 3.54 -16.52
N GLN A 58 -3.72 2.30 -17.01
CA GLN A 58 -3.42 1.13 -16.19
C GLN A 58 -2.09 1.25 -15.43
N CYS A 59 -1.10 1.92 -16.01
CA CYS A 59 0.17 2.19 -15.33
C CYS A 59 0.01 3.06 -14.09
N MET A 60 -0.88 4.07 -14.11
CA MET A 60 -1.16 4.93 -12.95
C MET A 60 -1.80 4.15 -11.81
N GLU A 61 -2.73 3.24 -12.11
CA GLU A 61 -3.37 2.38 -11.11
C GLU A 61 -2.35 1.43 -10.48
N THR A 62 -1.46 0.88 -11.30
CA THR A 62 -0.40 -0.02 -10.82
C THR A 62 0.59 0.71 -9.93
N SER A 63 1.06 1.89 -10.34
CA SER A 63 1.97 2.71 -9.56
C SER A 63 1.35 3.19 -8.25
N LEU A 64 0.08 3.59 -8.29
CA LEU A 64 -0.64 3.99 -7.09
C LEU A 64 -0.82 2.82 -6.10
N ARG A 65 -1.18 1.64 -6.59
CA ARG A 65 -1.30 0.44 -5.75
C ARG A 65 0.04 0.10 -5.09
N TYR A 66 1.12 0.10 -5.86
CA TYR A 66 2.47 -0.13 -5.34
C TYR A 66 2.87 0.91 -4.29
N TYR A 67 2.56 2.19 -4.53
CA TYR A 67 2.79 3.26 -3.58
C TYR A 67 2.03 3.06 -2.27
N ILE A 68 0.74 2.70 -2.35
CA ILE A 68 -0.10 2.41 -1.17
C ILE A 68 0.46 1.22 -0.40
N GLU A 69 0.82 0.14 -1.09
CA GLU A 69 1.38 -1.06 -0.47
C GLU A 69 2.69 -0.76 0.28
N ARG A 70 3.59 -0.01 -0.33
CA ARG A 70 4.89 0.34 0.28
C ARG A 70 4.78 1.30 1.47
N ASN A 71 3.74 2.11 1.51
CA ASN A 71 3.56 3.11 2.56
C ASN A 71 2.55 2.69 3.64
N ASN A 72 2.06 1.46 3.60
CA ASN A 72 1.15 0.92 4.60
C ASN A 72 1.83 -0.19 5.43
N PRO A 73 2.26 0.11 6.66
CA PRO A 73 2.92 -0.88 7.52
C PRO A 73 2.10 -2.15 7.76
N LEU A 74 0.77 -2.03 7.76
CA LEU A 74 -0.11 -3.18 7.99
C LEU A 74 -0.13 -4.18 6.84
N ILE A 75 0.09 -3.73 5.60
CA ILE A 75 0.18 -4.63 4.44
C ILE A 75 1.46 -5.45 4.54
N GLU A 76 2.56 -4.81 4.88
CA GLU A 76 3.84 -5.48 5.04
C GLU A 76 3.84 -6.42 6.23
N PHE A 77 3.30 -5.97 7.37
CA PHE A 77 3.07 -6.79 8.55
C PHE A 77 2.27 -8.06 8.22
N TYR A 78 1.15 -7.89 7.50
CA TYR A 78 0.30 -9.02 7.12
C TYR A 78 1.03 -10.02 6.24
N LYS A 79 1.77 -9.54 5.24
CA LYS A 79 2.52 -10.40 4.31
C LYS A 79 3.65 -11.18 4.99
N GLN A 80 4.31 -10.58 5.97
CA GLN A 80 5.49 -11.16 6.62
C GLN A 80 5.18 -12.01 7.87
N HIS A 81 4.14 -11.63 8.61
CA HIS A 81 3.91 -12.18 9.94
C HIS A 81 2.57 -12.90 10.12
N ILE A 82 1.68 -12.85 9.12
CA ILE A 82 0.37 -13.48 9.25
C ILE A 82 0.23 -14.61 8.23
N GLU A 83 0.08 -15.81 8.74
CA GLU A 83 -0.27 -16.99 7.95
C GLU A 83 -1.79 -17.24 8.08
N VAL A 84 -2.44 -17.38 6.92
CA VAL A 84 -3.86 -17.76 6.87
C VAL A 84 -3.94 -19.27 6.87
N THR A 85 -4.52 -19.84 7.93
CA THR A 85 -4.67 -21.28 8.09
C THR A 85 -6.12 -21.70 7.88
N ALA A 86 -6.34 -22.97 7.52
CA ALA A 86 -7.68 -23.54 7.45
C ALA A 86 -8.20 -23.97 8.83
N GLU A 87 -7.34 -23.96 9.86
CA GLU A 87 -7.64 -24.47 11.17
C GLU A 87 -8.29 -23.43 12.09
N THR A 88 -9.48 -23.71 12.57
CA THR A 88 -10.20 -22.85 13.52
C THR A 88 -9.61 -22.87 14.93
N SER A 89 -8.63 -23.74 15.20
CA SER A 89 -7.83 -23.77 16.43
C SER A 89 -6.81 -22.64 16.47
N ASP A 90 -6.30 -22.22 15.29
CA ASP A 90 -5.37 -21.13 15.18
C ASP A 90 -6.10 -19.81 15.41
N ILE A 91 -5.72 -19.15 16.48
CA ILE A 91 -6.39 -17.93 16.94
C ILE A 91 -5.36 -16.89 17.37
N ILE A 92 -5.67 -15.63 17.06
CA ILE A 92 -4.93 -14.47 17.58
C ILE A 92 -5.94 -13.55 18.25
N ALA A 93 -5.73 -13.22 19.53
CA ALA A 93 -6.57 -12.25 20.22
C ALA A 93 -6.41 -10.85 19.56
N ILE A 94 -7.47 -10.04 19.61
CA ILE A 94 -7.44 -8.70 18.98
C ILE A 94 -6.33 -7.84 19.58
N ASN A 95 -6.15 -7.89 20.89
CA ASN A 95 -5.13 -7.10 21.58
C ASN A 95 -3.74 -7.54 21.14
N ASP A 96 -3.47 -8.84 21.12
CA ASP A 96 -2.19 -9.39 20.67
C ASP A 96 -1.90 -8.98 19.20
N MET A 97 -2.91 -9.03 18.33
CA MET A 97 -2.78 -8.58 16.95
C MET A 97 -2.41 -7.09 16.85
N CYS A 98 -3.02 -6.25 17.69
CA CYS A 98 -2.70 -4.83 17.74
C CYS A 98 -1.29 -4.59 18.26
N ASP A 99 -0.88 -5.34 19.28
CA ASP A 99 0.46 -5.22 19.88
C ASP A 99 1.54 -5.65 18.88
N TYR A 100 1.38 -6.79 18.22
CA TYR A 100 2.30 -7.25 17.16
C TYR A 100 2.40 -6.25 16.00
N ALA A 101 1.27 -5.73 15.53
CA ALA A 101 1.26 -4.74 14.45
C ALA A 101 1.93 -3.42 14.88
N ASN A 102 1.75 -3.00 16.14
CA ASN A 102 2.39 -1.81 16.67
C ASN A 102 3.89 -1.98 16.85
N GLU A 103 4.35 -3.11 17.37
CA GLU A 103 5.75 -3.43 17.53
C GLU A 103 6.46 -3.43 16.16
N PHE A 104 5.86 -4.09 15.16
CA PHE A 104 6.35 -4.08 13.80
C PHE A 104 6.46 -2.66 13.22
N SER A 105 5.41 -1.86 13.34
CA SER A 105 5.39 -0.50 12.82
C SER A 105 6.40 0.42 13.53
N LYS A 106 6.55 0.28 14.83
CA LYS A 106 7.56 1.03 15.60
C LYS A 106 8.97 0.67 15.18
N SER A 107 9.25 -0.62 14.97
CA SER A 107 10.60 -1.07 14.62
C SER A 107 11.06 -0.60 13.24
N LEU A 108 10.17 -0.62 12.23
CA LEU A 108 10.53 -0.27 10.86
C LEU A 108 10.24 1.18 10.48
N TYR A 109 9.17 1.74 11.01
CA TYR A 109 8.67 3.06 10.59
C TYR A 109 8.73 4.11 11.71
N GLY A 110 9.07 3.73 12.95
CA GLY A 110 9.09 4.62 14.10
C GLY A 110 7.71 5.19 14.47
N LYS A 111 6.61 4.56 14.03
CA LYS A 111 5.24 5.08 14.19
C LYS A 111 4.34 4.07 14.90
N GLU A 112 3.48 4.58 15.76
CA GLU A 112 2.38 3.79 16.34
C GLU A 112 1.18 3.72 15.40
N ILE A 113 0.49 2.58 15.44
CA ILE A 113 -0.76 2.37 14.70
C ILE A 113 -1.90 2.28 15.71
N GLU A 114 -2.92 3.09 15.53
CA GLU A 114 -4.11 3.04 16.35
C GLU A 114 -4.87 1.70 16.17
N SER A 115 -5.27 1.06 17.24
CA SER A 115 -5.92 -0.26 17.23
C SER A 115 -7.13 -0.35 16.29
N TYR A 116 -7.89 0.76 16.13
CA TYR A 116 -9.01 0.76 15.20
C TYR A 116 -8.56 0.64 13.72
N LYS A 117 -7.37 1.13 13.37
CA LYS A 117 -6.81 1.00 12.01
C LYS A 117 -6.42 -0.45 11.73
N VAL A 118 -5.83 -1.13 12.71
CA VAL A 118 -5.54 -2.57 12.65
C VAL A 118 -6.83 -3.34 12.42
N TYR A 119 -7.85 -3.11 13.25
CA TYR A 119 -9.15 -3.75 13.10
C TYR A 119 -9.78 -3.50 11.72
N LYS A 120 -9.80 -2.24 11.26
CA LYS A 120 -10.35 -1.85 9.94
C LYS A 120 -9.61 -2.54 8.80
N PHE A 121 -8.30 -2.66 8.90
CA PHE A 121 -7.46 -3.33 7.92
C PHE A 121 -7.80 -4.82 7.82
N PHE A 122 -7.78 -5.57 8.92
CA PHE A 122 -8.12 -6.99 8.91
C PHE A 122 -9.55 -7.24 8.45
N LYS A 123 -10.48 -6.38 8.81
CA LYS A 123 -11.87 -6.44 8.33
C LYS A 123 -11.95 -6.25 6.80
N SER A 124 -11.14 -5.36 6.22
CA SER A 124 -11.11 -5.15 4.76
C SER A 124 -10.58 -6.36 4.00
N LEU A 125 -9.76 -7.21 4.64
CA LEU A 125 -9.27 -8.48 4.11
C LEU A 125 -10.26 -9.66 4.33
N GLY A 126 -11.45 -9.39 4.92
CA GLY A 126 -12.45 -10.41 5.21
C GLY A 126 -12.27 -11.11 6.57
N HIS A 127 -11.26 -10.72 7.35
CA HIS A 127 -11.06 -11.29 8.67
C HIS A 127 -11.92 -10.57 9.72
N HIS A 128 -12.97 -11.24 10.16
CA HIS A 128 -13.89 -10.72 11.17
C HIS A 128 -13.63 -11.39 12.53
N PRO A 129 -13.33 -10.63 13.59
CA PRO A 129 -13.09 -11.24 14.89
C PRO A 129 -14.38 -11.80 15.46
N LYS A 130 -14.28 -12.98 16.06
CA LYS A 130 -15.36 -13.67 16.72
C LYS A 130 -15.10 -13.80 18.23
N GLN A 131 -16.15 -13.94 19.01
CA GLN A 131 -16.00 -14.29 20.41
C GLN A 131 -15.75 -15.80 20.56
N LYS A 132 -14.69 -16.15 21.26
CA LYS A 132 -14.36 -17.54 21.61
C LYS A 132 -14.14 -17.64 23.11
N ARG A 133 -14.64 -18.73 23.72
CA ARG A 133 -14.37 -19.03 25.13
C ARG A 133 -13.07 -19.84 25.18
N ILE A 134 -12.08 -19.29 25.91
CA ILE A 134 -10.82 -19.97 26.18
C ILE A 134 -10.69 -20.13 27.67
N ARG A 135 -10.70 -21.37 28.13
CA ARG A 135 -10.79 -21.70 29.58
C ARG A 135 -12.02 -21.02 30.25
N TYR A 136 -11.81 -20.01 31.07
CA TYR A 136 -12.84 -19.31 31.79
C TYR A 136 -13.23 -17.97 31.17
N ASP A 137 -12.43 -17.44 30.24
CA ASP A 137 -12.59 -16.10 29.66
C ASP A 137 -13.21 -16.13 28.26
N ARG A 138 -14.01 -15.09 27.97
CA ARG A 138 -14.49 -14.81 26.63
C ARG A 138 -13.58 -13.75 25.99
N ILE A 139 -12.85 -14.14 24.98
CA ILE A 139 -12.01 -13.23 24.23
C ILE A 139 -12.53 -13.01 22.81
N ARG A 140 -12.27 -11.82 22.26
CA ARG A 140 -12.47 -11.56 20.84
C ARG A 140 -11.16 -11.88 20.10
N CYS A 141 -11.24 -12.73 19.11
CA CYS A 141 -10.06 -13.21 18.38
C CYS A 141 -10.35 -13.39 16.88
N TYR A 142 -9.31 -13.29 16.11
CA TYR A 142 -9.30 -13.76 14.72
C TYR A 142 -9.06 -15.26 14.71
N MET A 143 -9.84 -15.99 13.90
CA MET A 143 -9.73 -17.44 13.75
C MET A 143 -9.18 -17.77 12.38
N GLY A 144 -8.40 -18.85 12.28
CA GLY A 144 -7.72 -19.23 11.04
C GLY A 144 -6.54 -18.33 10.69
N LEU A 145 -5.98 -17.63 11.68
CA LEU A 145 -4.79 -16.82 11.54
C LEU A 145 -3.74 -17.24 12.57
N LYS A 146 -2.50 -17.35 12.11
CA LYS A 146 -1.33 -17.64 12.94
C LYS A 146 -0.29 -16.53 12.78
N TYR A 147 0.27 -16.08 13.89
CA TYR A 147 1.41 -15.17 13.87
C TYR A 147 2.70 -15.97 13.68
N VAL A 148 3.52 -15.54 12.73
CA VAL A 148 4.83 -16.14 12.43
C VAL A 148 5.90 -15.12 12.76
N SER A 149 6.78 -15.46 13.71
CA SER A 149 7.98 -14.66 13.96
C SER A 149 9.02 -14.95 12.87
N LEU A 150 9.72 -13.92 12.40
CA LEU A 150 10.82 -14.11 11.43
C LEU A 150 11.98 -14.92 12.04
N MET A 151 12.05 -14.99 13.37
CA MET A 151 13.07 -15.81 14.06
C MET A 151 12.77 -17.32 14.03
N ASP A 152 11.52 -17.70 13.77
CA ASP A 152 11.14 -19.14 13.68
C ASP A 152 11.50 -19.77 12.34
N ASN A 153 11.98 -18.98 11.39
CA ASN A 153 12.37 -19.43 10.04
C ASN A 153 13.89 -19.58 9.84
N GLU A 154 14.70 -19.51 10.88
CA GLU A 154 16.09 -19.97 10.78
C GLU A 154 16.11 -21.48 10.68
N VAL A 155 16.16 -21.96 9.45
CA VAL A 155 16.43 -23.37 9.13
C VAL A 155 17.81 -23.68 9.70
N PRO A 156 17.96 -24.68 10.58
CA PRO A 156 19.29 -25.08 11.03
C PRO A 156 20.08 -25.58 9.82
N PHE A 157 21.27 -25.00 9.65
CA PHE A 157 22.27 -25.42 8.67
C PHE A 157 22.68 -26.88 8.89
#